data_aeb8e08b8589b4f9a2f41238eb46de98
#
_entry.id   aeb8e08b8589b4f9a2f41238eb46de98
#
_cell.length_a   1.000
_cell.length_b   1.000
_cell.length_c   1.000
_cell.angle_alpha   90.00
_cell.angle_beta   90.00
_cell.angle_gamma   90.00
#
_symmetry.space_group_name_H-M   'P 1'
#
loop_
_entity.id
_entity.type
_entity.pdbx_description
1 polymer ?
#
loop_
_entity_poly.entity_id
_entity_poly.type
_entity_poly.pdbx_seq_one_letter_code
_entity_poly.pdbx_strand_id
1 'polypeptide(L)'
;ERTKYMQQAIDSGLERLEFNTDEVISIKRESVPWPTDLTAQNDLWNRRLKSQVLRMKLNDKDLEEIGETLAKRYRNQQKIALRNRSEDAFQTFINAFAATFDPHTQYFSPRSSTNFNINMSLSLEGIGAVLQTDEDATTIVRLVPAGPADKSGALKPADIISAVGQGNSGPMIDVVGWRLDDVVELIRGPKDSTVRLSVSDADAENDESRIVTIVRNTIKLEEQAAQANVITIEEAEGERRIGVIDIPTFYLDFKGQQERDPDFRSTTKDVTKLINQLNAEGIDGLVIDLRNNGGGSLQEADTLTSLFIPSGPTVQVKSSRSRPTIYSNDDNSVIYDGPMAVLVNRLSASASEIFAGAMQDYGRALILGGQTFGKGTVQTMIPRNRGQLKLTAAKF
;
A
#
# COMPACT_ATOMS: atom_id res chain seq x y z
N GLU A 1 1.04 14.25 -26.32
CA GLU A 1 1.05 14.19 -27.81
C GLU A 1 0.44 12.88 -28.33
N ARG A 2 0.93 11.70 -27.90
CA ARG A 2 0.41 10.40 -28.35
C ARG A 2 -1.10 10.25 -28.20
N THR A 3 -1.65 10.52 -27.03
CA THR A 3 -3.08 10.37 -26.74
C THR A 3 -3.93 11.30 -27.61
N LYS A 4 -3.44 12.53 -27.83
CA LYS A 4 -4.08 13.49 -28.73
C LYS A 4 -4.08 12.99 -30.17
N TYR A 5 -2.94 12.50 -30.66
CA TYR A 5 -2.84 11.90 -32.00
C TYR A 5 -3.81 10.72 -32.17
N MET A 6 -3.81 9.79 -31.21
CA MET A 6 -4.69 8.61 -31.24
C MET A 6 -6.17 8.99 -31.22
N GLN A 7 -6.56 9.98 -30.43
CA GLN A 7 -7.94 10.48 -30.42
C GLN A 7 -8.32 11.06 -31.79
N GLN A 8 -7.48 11.93 -32.36
CA GLN A 8 -7.70 12.49 -33.68
C GLN A 8 -7.77 11.41 -34.78
N ALA A 9 -6.94 10.36 -34.64
CA ALA A 9 -6.95 9.25 -35.59
C ALA A 9 -8.23 8.41 -35.51
N ILE A 10 -8.78 8.23 -34.33
CA ILE A 10 -10.07 7.51 -34.09
C ILE A 10 -11.22 8.38 -34.60
N ASP A 11 -11.26 9.66 -34.26
CA ASP A 11 -12.31 10.61 -34.68
C ASP A 11 -12.36 10.79 -36.20
N SER A 12 -11.24 10.52 -36.89
CA SER A 12 -11.17 10.54 -38.37
C SER A 12 -11.73 9.29 -39.03
N GLY A 13 -12.24 8.33 -38.27
CA GLY A 13 -12.80 7.06 -38.73
C GLY A 13 -11.80 5.91 -38.82
N LEU A 14 -12.20 4.74 -38.29
CA LEU A 14 -11.37 3.52 -38.30
C LEU A 14 -11.49 2.73 -39.61
N GLU A 15 -12.48 3.04 -40.47
CA GLU A 15 -12.75 2.40 -41.77
C GLU A 15 -11.59 2.60 -42.74
N ARG A 16 -10.83 3.70 -42.60
CA ARG A 16 -9.64 4.00 -43.40
C ARG A 16 -8.45 3.09 -43.16
N LEU A 17 -8.50 2.28 -42.07
CA LEU A 17 -7.39 1.38 -41.71
C LEU A 17 -7.43 0.14 -42.60
N GLU A 18 -6.43 0.00 -43.45
CA GLU A 18 -6.23 -1.20 -44.27
C GLU A 18 -5.47 -2.25 -43.48
N PHE A 19 -6.03 -3.47 -43.38
CA PHE A 19 -5.44 -4.57 -42.63
C PHE A 19 -4.75 -5.62 -43.52
N ASN A 20 -4.98 -5.55 -44.82
CA ASN A 20 -4.43 -6.49 -45.78
C ASN A 20 -3.08 -5.99 -46.31
N THR A 21 -2.13 -5.79 -45.42
CA THR A 21 -0.81 -5.21 -45.72
C THR A 21 0.29 -6.00 -45.04
N ASP A 22 1.51 -5.93 -45.56
CA ASP A 22 2.71 -6.59 -44.96
C ASP A 22 3.34 -5.75 -43.83
N GLU A 23 2.60 -4.80 -43.27
CA GLU A 23 3.09 -4.01 -42.15
C GLU A 23 3.31 -4.81 -40.91
N VAL A 24 4.47 -4.62 -40.28
CA VAL A 24 4.84 -5.26 -39.04
C VAL A 24 5.06 -4.24 -37.92
N ILE A 25 4.76 -4.65 -36.67
CA ILE A 25 5.06 -3.87 -35.48
C ILE A 25 5.82 -4.71 -34.47
N SER A 26 6.93 -4.17 -33.96
CA SER A 26 7.65 -4.82 -32.87
C SER A 26 6.87 -4.69 -31.57
N ILE A 27 6.55 -5.83 -30.96
CA ILE A 27 5.87 -5.89 -29.65
C ILE A 27 6.86 -5.58 -28.54
N LYS A 28 8.08 -6.17 -28.60
CA LYS A 28 9.17 -5.88 -27.66
C LYS A 28 10.02 -4.77 -28.24
N ARG A 29 10.08 -3.62 -27.56
CA ARG A 29 10.74 -2.42 -28.05
C ARG A 29 11.91 -1.96 -27.19
N GLU A 30 12.39 -2.76 -26.28
CA GLU A 30 13.50 -2.42 -25.37
C GLU A 30 14.79 -2.06 -26.12
N SER A 31 15.04 -2.75 -27.25
CA SER A 31 16.21 -2.52 -28.11
C SER A 31 15.92 -1.70 -29.38
N VAL A 32 14.67 -1.25 -29.59
CA VAL A 32 14.33 -0.49 -30.79
C VAL A 32 14.62 0.99 -30.57
N PRO A 33 15.38 1.66 -31.46
CA PRO A 33 15.67 3.07 -31.30
C PRO A 33 14.40 3.93 -31.34
N TRP A 34 14.48 5.11 -30.75
CA TRP A 34 13.41 6.10 -30.81
C TRP A 34 13.21 6.58 -32.25
N PRO A 35 11.97 6.95 -32.62
CA PRO A 35 11.73 7.59 -33.94
C PRO A 35 12.60 8.85 -34.12
N THR A 36 13.12 9.02 -35.30
CA THR A 36 14.06 10.11 -35.62
C THR A 36 13.37 11.47 -35.80
N ASP A 37 12.10 11.45 -36.14
CA ASP A 37 11.30 12.65 -36.41
C ASP A 37 9.80 12.39 -36.13
N LEU A 38 8.99 13.46 -36.27
CA LEU A 38 7.55 13.40 -36.04
C LEU A 38 6.81 12.50 -37.05
N THR A 39 7.31 12.38 -38.27
CA THR A 39 6.69 11.54 -39.29
C THR A 39 6.85 10.05 -38.90
N ALA A 40 8.06 9.64 -38.57
CA ALA A 40 8.35 8.29 -38.09
C ALA A 40 7.61 7.97 -36.79
N GLN A 41 7.44 8.96 -35.92
CA GLN A 41 6.69 8.81 -34.68
C GLN A 41 5.19 8.63 -34.95
N ASN A 42 4.61 9.41 -35.83
CA ASN A 42 3.19 9.31 -36.21
C ASN A 42 2.90 7.98 -36.92
N ASP A 43 3.80 7.52 -37.80
CA ASP A 43 3.72 6.22 -38.45
C ASP A 43 3.71 5.08 -37.40
N LEU A 44 4.62 5.14 -36.45
CA LEU A 44 4.63 4.19 -35.32
C LEU A 44 3.31 4.20 -34.56
N TRP A 45 2.74 5.37 -34.27
CA TRP A 45 1.48 5.46 -33.54
C TRP A 45 0.31 4.93 -34.37
N ASN A 46 0.31 5.20 -35.69
CA ASN A 46 -0.70 4.64 -36.59
C ASN A 46 -0.65 3.11 -36.63
N ARG A 47 0.53 2.50 -36.76
CA ARG A 47 0.70 1.05 -36.74
C ARG A 47 0.25 0.46 -35.37
N ARG A 48 0.47 1.17 -34.27
CA ARG A 48 -0.02 0.76 -32.96
C ARG A 48 -1.54 0.79 -32.87
N LEU A 49 -2.17 1.84 -33.36
CA LEU A 49 -3.62 1.93 -33.44
C LEU A 49 -4.18 0.78 -34.28
N LYS A 50 -3.63 0.59 -35.46
CA LYS A 50 -3.99 -0.49 -36.40
C LYS A 50 -3.89 -1.87 -35.76
N SER A 51 -2.79 -2.14 -35.04
CA SER A 51 -2.61 -3.40 -34.28
C SER A 51 -3.66 -3.58 -33.17
N GLN A 52 -4.07 -2.52 -32.47
CA GLN A 52 -5.11 -2.60 -31.46
C GLN A 52 -6.47 -2.89 -32.07
N VAL A 53 -6.82 -2.16 -33.14
CA VAL A 53 -8.08 -2.38 -33.87
C VAL A 53 -8.14 -3.80 -34.42
N LEU A 54 -7.06 -4.27 -35.04
CA LEU A 54 -7.00 -5.64 -35.58
C LEU A 54 -7.25 -6.71 -34.51
N ARG A 55 -6.60 -6.57 -33.33
CA ARG A 55 -6.82 -7.51 -32.21
C ARG A 55 -8.26 -7.53 -31.74
N MET A 56 -8.93 -6.37 -31.71
CA MET A 56 -10.33 -6.29 -31.28
C MET A 56 -11.27 -6.85 -32.35
N LYS A 57 -10.97 -6.63 -33.64
CA LYS A 57 -11.69 -7.28 -34.75
C LYS A 57 -11.57 -8.80 -34.74
N LEU A 58 -10.39 -9.34 -34.42
CA LEU A 58 -10.16 -10.78 -34.27
C LEU A 58 -10.89 -11.39 -33.07
N ASN A 59 -11.42 -10.56 -32.18
CA ASN A 59 -12.32 -10.94 -31.06
C ASN A 59 -13.78 -10.55 -31.37
N ASP A 60 -14.17 -10.54 -32.65
CA ASP A 60 -15.53 -10.35 -33.16
C ASP A 60 -16.21 -9.02 -32.80
N LYS A 61 -15.42 -7.97 -32.48
CA LYS A 61 -15.94 -6.63 -32.24
C LYS A 61 -16.08 -5.85 -33.56
N ASP A 62 -17.17 -5.10 -33.70
CA ASP A 62 -17.36 -4.21 -34.83
C ASP A 62 -16.53 -2.90 -34.69
N LEU A 63 -16.44 -2.14 -35.78
CA LEU A 63 -15.61 -0.93 -35.80
C LEU A 63 -16.16 0.20 -34.95
N GLU A 64 -17.48 0.29 -34.77
CA GLU A 64 -18.12 1.28 -33.91
C GLU A 64 -17.79 1.04 -32.45
N GLU A 65 -18.02 -0.19 -31.95
CA GLU A 65 -17.66 -0.60 -30.58
C GLU A 65 -16.15 -0.44 -30.30
N ILE A 66 -15.30 -0.78 -31.29
CA ILE A 66 -13.84 -0.59 -31.19
C ILE A 66 -13.50 0.89 -31.06
N GLY A 67 -14.13 1.74 -31.89
CA GLY A 67 -13.94 3.19 -31.87
C GLY A 67 -14.28 3.80 -30.52
N GLU A 68 -15.45 3.49 -29.98
CA GLU A 68 -15.90 3.95 -28.67
C GLU A 68 -14.94 3.50 -27.55
N THR A 69 -14.58 2.20 -27.55
CA THR A 69 -13.69 1.64 -26.52
C THR A 69 -12.31 2.30 -26.55
N LEU A 70 -11.72 2.47 -27.73
CA LEU A 70 -10.41 3.10 -27.87
C LEU A 70 -10.47 4.60 -27.57
N ALA A 71 -11.50 5.30 -28.00
CA ALA A 71 -11.70 6.71 -27.69
C ALA A 71 -11.83 6.93 -26.16
N LYS A 72 -12.65 6.13 -25.46
CA LYS A 72 -12.75 6.16 -23.99
C LYS A 72 -11.38 5.91 -23.34
N ARG A 73 -10.65 4.89 -23.80
CA ARG A 73 -9.30 4.54 -23.28
C ARG A 73 -8.30 5.70 -23.43
N TYR A 74 -8.23 6.32 -24.61
CA TYR A 74 -7.28 7.41 -24.84
C TYR A 74 -7.68 8.71 -24.16
N ARG A 75 -8.97 9.03 -24.06
CA ARG A 75 -9.47 10.13 -23.22
C ARG A 75 -9.08 9.96 -21.76
N ASN A 76 -9.24 8.76 -21.21
CA ASN A 76 -8.85 8.48 -19.84
C ASN A 76 -7.33 8.59 -19.63
N GLN A 77 -6.52 8.08 -20.58
CA GLN A 77 -5.06 8.26 -20.51
C GLN A 77 -4.66 9.74 -20.58
N GLN A 78 -5.34 10.53 -21.38
CA GLN A 78 -5.11 11.97 -21.45
C GLN A 78 -5.48 12.69 -20.15
N LYS A 79 -6.66 12.38 -19.59
CA LYS A 79 -7.08 12.89 -18.27
C LYS A 79 -6.04 12.59 -17.20
N ILE A 80 -5.56 11.33 -17.11
CA ILE A 80 -4.52 10.92 -16.16
C ILE A 80 -3.22 11.72 -16.37
N ALA A 81 -2.78 11.87 -17.63
CA ALA A 81 -1.55 12.61 -17.95
C ALA A 81 -1.65 14.10 -17.58
N LEU A 82 -2.82 14.73 -17.79
CA LEU A 82 -3.06 16.13 -17.45
C LEU A 82 -3.21 16.38 -15.94
N ARG A 83 -3.52 15.34 -15.16
CA ARG A 83 -3.62 15.41 -13.69
C ARG A 83 -2.26 15.36 -12.99
N ASN A 84 -1.16 15.08 -13.71
CA ASN A 84 0.18 15.10 -13.11
C ASN A 84 0.57 16.52 -12.70
N ARG A 85 1.07 16.65 -11.48
CA ARG A 85 1.54 17.91 -10.89
C ARG A 85 3.07 18.02 -11.02
N SER A 86 3.59 19.22 -10.87
CA SER A 86 5.04 19.45 -10.83
C SER A 86 5.72 18.68 -9.70
N GLU A 87 5.04 18.45 -8.59
CA GLU A 87 5.53 17.64 -7.47
C GLU A 87 5.69 16.15 -7.86
N ASP A 88 4.75 15.58 -8.64
CA ASP A 88 4.86 14.20 -9.13
C ASP A 88 6.07 14.05 -10.07
N ALA A 89 6.29 15.04 -10.93
CA ALA A 89 7.47 15.09 -11.82
C ALA A 89 8.77 15.23 -11.01
N PHE A 90 8.79 16.09 -10.01
CA PHE A 90 9.94 16.28 -9.11
C PHE A 90 10.24 14.99 -8.35
N GLN A 91 9.23 14.35 -7.74
CA GLN A 91 9.40 13.08 -7.03
C GLN A 91 9.95 11.99 -7.95
N THR A 92 9.43 11.90 -9.18
CA THR A 92 9.90 10.91 -10.17
C THR A 92 11.37 11.16 -10.53
N PHE A 93 11.76 12.41 -10.79
CA PHE A 93 13.12 12.78 -11.14
C PHE A 93 14.10 12.49 -9.98
N ILE A 94 13.78 12.94 -8.78
CA ILE A 94 14.64 12.73 -7.59
C ILE A 94 14.76 11.25 -7.26
N ASN A 95 13.69 10.46 -7.40
CA ASN A 95 13.74 9.02 -7.15
C ASN A 95 14.54 8.28 -8.23
N ALA A 96 14.46 8.69 -9.50
CA ALA A 96 15.33 8.16 -10.53
C ALA A 96 16.81 8.45 -10.23
N PHE A 97 17.14 9.65 -9.74
CA PHE A 97 18.49 10.01 -9.29
C PHE A 97 18.91 9.19 -8.07
N ALA A 98 18.07 9.10 -7.05
CA ALA A 98 18.36 8.32 -5.83
C ALA A 98 18.64 6.83 -6.14
N ALA A 99 17.88 6.25 -7.06
CA ALA A 99 18.02 4.86 -7.50
C ALA A 99 19.36 4.56 -8.19
N THR A 100 20.11 5.58 -8.63
CA THR A 100 21.46 5.39 -9.17
C THR A 100 22.49 5.07 -8.08
N PHE A 101 22.20 5.33 -6.80
CA PHE A 101 23.09 5.05 -5.67
C PHE A 101 22.78 3.70 -5.02
N ASP A 102 21.51 3.42 -4.77
CA ASP A 102 21.02 2.13 -4.27
C ASP A 102 19.49 1.99 -4.52
N PRO A 103 18.97 0.75 -4.57
CA PRO A 103 17.55 0.53 -4.93
C PRO A 103 16.55 0.90 -3.83
N HIS A 104 17.00 1.27 -2.64
CA HIS A 104 16.13 1.49 -1.46
C HIS A 104 16.08 2.95 -1.02
N THR A 105 17.03 3.79 -1.46
CA THR A 105 17.02 5.23 -1.18
C THR A 105 15.94 5.90 -2.01
N GLN A 106 15.04 6.61 -1.32
CA GLN A 106 13.87 7.25 -1.94
C GLN A 106 13.54 8.59 -1.26
N TYR A 107 13.14 9.56 -2.08
CA TYR A 107 12.45 10.75 -1.61
C TYR A 107 10.95 10.49 -1.50
N PHE A 108 10.39 10.81 -0.36
CA PHE A 108 8.96 10.82 -0.10
C PHE A 108 8.45 12.26 -0.09
N SER A 109 7.53 12.60 -0.98
CA SER A 109 6.77 13.84 -0.90
C SER A 109 6.00 13.92 0.43
N PRO A 110 5.49 15.09 0.85
CA PRO A 110 4.68 15.20 2.06
C PRO A 110 3.55 14.15 2.11
N ARG A 111 2.85 13.96 1.01
CA ARG A 111 1.79 12.96 0.88
C ARG A 111 2.31 11.53 1.04
N SER A 112 3.41 11.18 0.35
CA SER A 112 4.02 9.85 0.46
C SER A 112 4.54 9.59 1.87
N SER A 113 5.06 10.62 2.55
CA SER A 113 5.48 10.57 3.95
C SER A 113 4.30 10.30 4.89
N THR A 114 3.19 11.01 4.68
CA THR A 114 1.95 10.80 5.45
C THR A 114 1.43 9.38 5.28
N ASN A 115 1.35 8.89 4.04
CA ASN A 115 0.89 7.52 3.78
C ASN A 115 1.84 6.47 4.37
N PHE A 116 3.15 6.69 4.31
CA PHE A 116 4.12 5.81 4.98
C PHE A 116 3.90 5.77 6.49
N ASN A 117 3.71 6.93 7.13
CA ASN A 117 3.45 7.00 8.57
C ASN A 117 2.12 6.30 8.95
N ILE A 118 1.05 6.47 8.16
CA ILE A 118 -0.23 5.76 8.35
C ILE A 118 -0.03 4.25 8.31
N ASN A 119 0.72 3.75 7.31
CA ASN A 119 0.99 2.33 7.18
C ASN A 119 1.87 1.79 8.32
N MET A 120 2.75 2.61 8.87
CA MET A 120 3.60 2.22 10.01
C MET A 120 2.87 2.32 11.34
N SER A 121 2.00 3.32 11.54
CA SER A 121 1.24 3.47 12.78
C SER A 121 -0.05 2.65 12.80
N LEU A 122 -0.46 2.10 11.66
CA LEU A 122 -1.78 1.48 11.44
C LEU A 122 -2.93 2.35 11.96
N SER A 123 -2.77 3.65 11.82
CA SER A 123 -3.78 4.62 12.22
C SER A 123 -3.79 5.83 11.31
N LEU A 124 -4.94 6.44 11.16
CA LEU A 124 -5.11 7.69 10.43
C LEU A 124 -6.16 8.57 11.09
N GLU A 125 -6.06 9.87 10.86
CA GLU A 125 -7.08 10.83 11.28
C GLU A 125 -8.00 11.15 10.11
N GLY A 126 -9.30 10.94 10.28
CA GLY A 126 -10.28 11.11 9.21
C GLY A 126 -11.67 10.60 9.57
N ILE A 127 -12.42 10.19 8.57
CA ILE A 127 -13.81 9.72 8.74
C ILE A 127 -13.96 8.20 8.78
N GLY A 128 -12.98 7.42 8.32
CA GLY A 128 -13.08 5.96 8.26
C GLY A 128 -13.92 5.47 7.08
N ALA A 129 -13.65 5.96 5.88
CA ALA A 129 -14.23 5.47 4.64
C ALA A 129 -13.13 5.03 3.67
N VAL A 130 -13.31 3.89 3.03
CA VAL A 130 -12.50 3.43 1.90
C VAL A 130 -13.14 3.94 0.62
N LEU A 131 -12.38 4.68 -0.17
CA LEU A 131 -12.85 5.37 -1.35
C LEU A 131 -12.19 4.80 -2.61
N GLN A 132 -12.91 4.86 -3.72
CA GLN A 132 -12.37 4.57 -5.06
C GLN A 132 -12.82 5.65 -6.03
N THR A 133 -12.13 5.74 -7.17
CA THR A 133 -12.62 6.54 -8.31
C THR A 133 -13.28 5.60 -9.30
N ASP A 134 -14.52 5.90 -9.64
CA ASP A 134 -15.23 5.30 -10.76
C ASP A 134 -15.52 6.38 -11.79
N GLU A 135 -14.91 6.25 -12.97
CA GLU A 135 -14.90 7.29 -14.02
C GLU A 135 -14.38 8.65 -13.51
N ASP A 136 -15.26 9.60 -13.24
CA ASP A 136 -14.96 10.93 -12.70
C ASP A 136 -15.55 11.14 -11.29
N ALA A 137 -16.18 10.11 -10.70
CA ALA A 137 -16.80 10.16 -9.40
C ALA A 137 -15.91 9.53 -8.31
N THR A 138 -15.98 10.08 -7.10
CA THR A 138 -15.40 9.45 -5.91
C THR A 138 -16.48 8.71 -5.16
N THR A 139 -16.35 7.40 -5.03
CA THR A 139 -17.38 6.52 -4.46
C THR A 139 -16.88 5.86 -3.17
N ILE A 140 -17.78 5.68 -2.20
CA ILE A 140 -17.49 4.94 -0.96
C ILE A 140 -17.59 3.45 -1.26
N VAL A 141 -16.48 2.72 -1.09
CA VAL A 141 -16.44 1.25 -1.24
C VAL A 141 -16.97 0.57 0.02
N ARG A 142 -16.48 0.98 1.17
CA ARG A 142 -16.88 0.48 2.48
C ARG A 142 -16.56 1.48 3.58
N LEU A 143 -17.21 1.34 4.72
CA LEU A 143 -16.88 2.07 5.94
C LEU A 143 -15.98 1.21 6.83
N VAL A 144 -15.08 1.86 7.55
CA VAL A 144 -14.28 1.20 8.58
C VAL A 144 -15.17 0.99 9.81
N PRO A 145 -15.32 -0.25 10.32
CA PRO A 145 -16.17 -0.52 11.47
C PRO A 145 -15.81 0.34 12.68
N ALA A 146 -16.81 0.84 13.35
CA ALA A 146 -16.68 1.77 14.48
C ALA A 146 -15.95 3.09 14.19
N GLY A 147 -15.68 3.41 12.93
CA GLY A 147 -15.19 4.73 12.50
C GLY A 147 -16.25 5.83 12.57
N PRO A 148 -15.87 7.12 12.47
CA PRO A 148 -16.83 8.23 12.50
C PRO A 148 -17.93 8.13 11.45
N ALA A 149 -17.60 7.75 10.22
CA ALA A 149 -18.56 7.58 9.13
C ALA A 149 -19.55 6.46 9.42
N ASP A 150 -19.07 5.32 9.91
CA ASP A 150 -19.90 4.18 10.30
C ASP A 150 -20.84 4.53 11.46
N LYS A 151 -20.29 5.13 12.54
CA LYS A 151 -21.09 5.59 13.69
C LYS A 151 -22.14 6.64 13.37
N SER A 152 -21.90 7.46 12.35
CA SER A 152 -22.85 8.48 11.94
C SER A 152 -24.14 7.89 11.37
N GLY A 153 -24.06 6.69 10.76
CA GLY A 153 -25.15 6.08 10.02
C GLY A 153 -25.64 6.86 8.80
N ALA A 154 -24.95 7.97 8.47
CA ALA A 154 -25.36 8.90 7.41
C ALA A 154 -24.71 8.61 6.06
N LEU A 155 -23.71 7.73 6.03
CA LEU A 155 -23.00 7.29 4.82
C LEU A 155 -23.18 5.77 4.65
N LYS A 156 -23.19 5.32 3.40
CA LYS A 156 -23.26 3.90 3.05
C LYS A 156 -22.32 3.56 1.87
N PRO A 157 -21.97 2.29 1.67
CA PRO A 157 -21.30 1.85 0.45
C PRO A 157 -22.09 2.28 -0.80
N ALA A 158 -21.37 2.58 -1.87
CA ALA A 158 -21.86 3.13 -3.14
C ALA A 158 -22.29 4.61 -3.11
N ASP A 159 -22.33 5.30 -1.97
CA ASP A 159 -22.52 6.75 -1.96
C ASP A 159 -21.44 7.46 -2.78
N ILE A 160 -21.83 8.44 -3.59
CA ILE A 160 -20.98 9.25 -4.46
C ILE A 160 -20.71 10.60 -3.80
N ILE A 161 -19.45 10.97 -3.67
CA ILE A 161 -19.02 12.25 -3.09
C ILE A 161 -18.80 13.26 -4.22
N SER A 162 -19.62 14.31 -4.26
CA SER A 162 -19.54 15.39 -5.26
C SER A 162 -18.81 16.64 -4.77
N ALA A 163 -18.88 16.95 -3.47
CA ALA A 163 -18.17 18.10 -2.91
C ALA A 163 -17.74 17.87 -1.47
N VAL A 164 -16.69 18.58 -1.04
CA VAL A 164 -16.11 18.53 0.31
C VAL A 164 -15.99 19.93 0.89
N GLY A 165 -16.48 20.14 2.11
CA GLY A 165 -16.37 21.39 2.86
C GLY A 165 -15.65 21.19 4.20
N GLN A 166 -14.90 22.20 4.65
CA GLN A 166 -14.22 22.20 5.94
C GLN A 166 -15.03 22.92 7.01
N GLY A 167 -14.96 22.44 8.24
CA GLY A 167 -15.67 23.02 9.38
C GLY A 167 -17.19 22.93 9.27
N ASN A 168 -17.89 23.64 10.16
CA ASN A 168 -19.36 23.63 10.25
C ASN A 168 -20.03 24.53 9.20
N SER A 169 -19.28 25.45 8.58
CA SER A 169 -19.76 26.41 7.59
C SER A 169 -18.62 26.74 6.59
N GLY A 170 -18.94 27.46 5.54
CA GLY A 170 -17.97 27.82 4.49
C GLY A 170 -18.23 27.11 3.15
N PRO A 171 -17.41 27.37 2.14
CA PRO A 171 -17.64 26.85 0.81
C PRO A 171 -17.51 25.33 0.74
N MET A 172 -18.31 24.72 -0.11
CA MET A 172 -18.14 23.35 -0.56
C MET A 172 -17.27 23.38 -1.83
N ILE A 173 -16.24 22.57 -1.86
CA ILE A 173 -15.33 22.45 -3.00
C ILE A 173 -15.83 21.29 -3.83
N ASP A 174 -16.19 21.53 -5.07
CA ASP A 174 -16.53 20.49 -6.04
C ASP A 174 -15.31 19.61 -6.32
N VAL A 175 -15.47 18.30 -6.18
CA VAL A 175 -14.39 17.31 -6.34
C VAL A 175 -14.63 16.33 -7.48
N VAL A 176 -15.70 16.53 -8.26
CA VAL A 176 -16.00 15.70 -9.43
C VAL A 176 -14.84 15.78 -10.42
N GLY A 177 -14.37 14.63 -10.87
CA GLY A 177 -13.22 14.56 -11.78
C GLY A 177 -11.85 14.80 -11.15
N TRP A 178 -11.75 15.01 -9.83
CA TRP A 178 -10.48 15.15 -9.14
C TRP A 178 -9.75 13.79 -9.02
N ARG A 179 -8.45 13.85 -8.76
CA ARG A 179 -7.68 12.65 -8.37
C ARG A 179 -8.15 12.20 -6.98
N LEU A 180 -8.30 10.89 -6.82
CA LEU A 180 -8.73 10.30 -5.53
C LEU A 180 -7.87 10.79 -4.36
N ASP A 181 -6.54 10.84 -4.56
CA ASP A 181 -5.60 11.30 -3.54
C ASP A 181 -5.90 12.72 -3.05
N ASP A 182 -6.31 13.63 -3.96
CA ASP A 182 -6.62 15.01 -3.63
C ASP A 182 -7.95 15.13 -2.88
N VAL A 183 -8.93 14.30 -3.24
CA VAL A 183 -10.20 14.19 -2.52
C VAL A 183 -9.98 13.63 -1.12
N VAL A 184 -9.18 12.56 -1.01
CA VAL A 184 -8.81 11.94 0.27
C VAL A 184 -8.09 12.95 1.18
N GLU A 185 -7.21 13.80 0.63
CA GLU A 185 -6.52 14.84 1.38
C GLU A 185 -7.48 15.90 1.98
N LEU A 186 -8.54 16.24 1.24
CA LEU A 186 -9.59 17.14 1.75
C LEU A 186 -10.48 16.46 2.82
N ILE A 187 -10.72 15.16 2.69
CA ILE A 187 -11.56 14.40 3.63
C ILE A 187 -10.83 14.09 4.93
N ARG A 188 -9.53 13.75 4.85
CA ARG A 188 -8.66 13.59 6.03
C ARG A 188 -8.44 14.93 6.71
N GLY A 189 -8.00 14.92 7.95
CA GLY A 189 -7.66 16.12 8.72
C GLY A 189 -7.59 15.81 10.19
N PRO A 190 -7.17 16.80 11.03
CA PRO A 190 -6.95 16.60 12.45
C PRO A 190 -8.16 16.02 13.17
N LYS A 191 -7.89 15.17 14.16
CA LYS A 191 -8.90 14.67 15.09
C LYS A 191 -9.74 15.85 15.64
N ASP A 192 -11.01 15.60 15.89
CA ASP A 192 -12.01 16.55 16.40
C ASP A 192 -12.35 17.71 15.44
N SER A 193 -11.74 17.77 14.25
CA SER A 193 -12.14 18.71 13.19
C SER A 193 -13.35 18.18 12.42
N THR A 194 -14.13 19.09 11.83
CA THR A 194 -15.36 18.76 11.09
C THR A 194 -15.11 18.79 9.59
N VAL A 195 -15.66 17.80 8.88
CA VAL A 195 -15.77 17.78 7.42
C VAL A 195 -17.24 17.63 7.02
N ARG A 196 -17.62 18.29 5.93
CA ARG A 196 -18.94 18.19 5.30
C ARG A 196 -18.76 17.57 3.92
N LEU A 197 -19.58 16.60 3.60
CA LEU A 197 -19.58 15.91 2.33
C LEU A 197 -20.93 16.13 1.66
N SER A 198 -20.93 16.56 0.39
CA SER A 198 -22.10 16.48 -0.47
C SER A 198 -22.11 15.09 -1.09
N VAL A 199 -23.11 14.31 -0.77
CA VAL A 199 -23.22 12.92 -1.24
C VAL A 199 -24.55 12.68 -1.91
N SER A 200 -24.54 11.87 -2.99
CA SER A 200 -25.71 11.33 -3.65
C SER A 200 -25.70 9.82 -3.57
N ASP A 201 -26.89 9.23 -3.62
CA ASP A 201 -27.06 7.78 -3.71
C ASP A 201 -26.82 7.32 -5.15
N ALA A 202 -26.03 6.28 -5.37
CA ALA A 202 -25.79 5.75 -6.71
C ALA A 202 -27.07 5.25 -7.42
N ASP A 203 -28.07 4.82 -6.63
CA ASP A 203 -29.35 4.26 -7.14
C ASP A 203 -30.49 5.29 -7.17
N ALA A 204 -30.23 6.56 -6.82
CA ALA A 204 -31.29 7.58 -6.82
C ALA A 204 -31.66 7.99 -8.25
N GLU A 205 -32.92 7.84 -8.61
CA GLU A 205 -33.45 8.29 -9.90
C GLU A 205 -33.39 9.83 -10.07
N ASN A 206 -33.25 10.55 -8.96
CA ASN A 206 -33.04 12.01 -8.92
C ASN A 206 -31.67 12.32 -8.36
N ASP A 207 -30.99 13.30 -8.95
CA ASP A 207 -29.68 13.83 -8.57
C ASP A 207 -29.71 14.59 -7.21
N GLU A 208 -30.51 14.10 -6.24
CA GLU A 208 -30.64 14.72 -4.93
C GLU A 208 -29.41 14.45 -4.09
N SER A 209 -28.61 15.50 -3.91
CA SER A 209 -27.47 15.46 -2.98
C SER A 209 -27.89 15.89 -1.58
N ARG A 210 -27.35 15.18 -0.57
CA ARG A 210 -27.47 15.53 0.84
C ARG A 210 -26.12 15.96 1.41
N ILE A 211 -26.12 16.87 2.36
CA ILE A 211 -24.88 17.25 3.08
C ILE A 211 -24.79 16.41 4.34
N VAL A 212 -23.73 15.65 4.45
CA VAL A 212 -23.36 14.85 5.62
C VAL A 212 -22.21 15.52 6.34
N THR A 213 -22.39 15.80 7.65
CA THR A 213 -21.37 16.42 8.50
C THR A 213 -20.79 15.37 9.44
N ILE A 214 -19.46 15.22 9.42
CA ILE A 214 -18.77 14.23 10.24
C ILE A 214 -17.62 14.90 11.01
N VAL A 215 -17.50 14.58 12.27
CA VAL A 215 -16.36 14.95 13.11
C VAL A 215 -15.30 13.86 12.93
N ARG A 216 -14.11 14.26 12.49
CA ARG A 216 -12.97 13.35 12.29
C ARG A 216 -12.48 12.78 13.60
N ASN A 217 -11.96 11.57 13.56
CA ASN A 217 -11.32 10.94 14.71
C ASN A 217 -10.14 10.09 14.25
N THR A 218 -9.37 9.59 15.20
CA THR A 218 -8.35 8.56 14.96
C THR A 218 -9.04 7.24 14.62
N ILE A 219 -8.65 6.64 13.51
CA ILE A 219 -9.16 5.39 12.99
C ILE A 219 -8.03 4.37 13.04
N LYS A 220 -8.23 3.30 13.79
CA LYS A 220 -7.28 2.18 13.87
C LYS A 220 -7.55 1.19 12.75
N LEU A 221 -6.51 0.81 12.02
CA LEU A 221 -6.58 -0.15 10.91
C LEU A 221 -6.37 -1.57 11.45
N GLU A 222 -7.31 -2.06 12.25
CA GLU A 222 -7.22 -3.34 12.96
C GLU A 222 -7.03 -4.52 12.00
N GLU A 223 -7.62 -4.48 10.81
CA GLU A 223 -7.50 -5.54 9.80
C GLU A 223 -6.06 -5.69 9.25
N GLN A 224 -5.21 -4.68 9.44
CA GLN A 224 -3.81 -4.68 9.00
C GLN A 224 -2.83 -4.99 10.14
N ALA A 225 -3.32 -5.13 11.36
CA ALA A 225 -2.52 -5.52 12.51
C ALA A 225 -2.31 -7.04 12.56
N ALA A 226 -1.43 -7.49 13.44
CA ALA A 226 -1.25 -8.91 13.70
C ALA A 226 -2.58 -9.54 14.17
N GLN A 227 -2.89 -10.72 13.65
CA GLN A 227 -4.10 -11.48 13.93
C GLN A 227 -3.73 -12.88 14.41
N ALA A 228 -4.57 -13.47 15.27
CA ALA A 228 -4.37 -14.83 15.73
C ALA A 228 -5.61 -15.69 15.51
N ASN A 229 -5.38 -16.96 15.27
CA ASN A 229 -6.40 -18.01 15.25
C ASN A 229 -5.83 -19.31 15.84
N VAL A 230 -6.71 -20.23 16.23
CA VAL A 230 -6.33 -21.57 16.67
C VAL A 230 -6.80 -22.59 15.65
N ILE A 231 -5.90 -23.46 15.23
CA ILE A 231 -6.18 -24.60 14.37
C ILE A 231 -6.14 -25.85 15.25
N THR A 232 -7.22 -26.63 15.24
CA THR A 232 -7.27 -27.93 15.91
C THR A 232 -6.96 -29.03 14.90
N ILE A 233 -6.00 -29.89 15.23
CA ILE A 233 -5.59 -31.05 14.45
C ILE A 233 -5.99 -32.30 15.24
N GLU A 234 -6.82 -33.16 14.63
CA GLU A 234 -7.18 -34.44 15.21
C GLU A 234 -6.06 -35.46 14.96
N GLU A 235 -5.51 -36.06 16.00
CA GLU A 235 -4.52 -37.13 15.96
C GLU A 235 -5.04 -38.37 16.67
N ALA A 236 -4.37 -39.51 16.45
CA ALA A 236 -4.78 -40.77 17.07
C ALA A 236 -4.71 -40.74 18.63
N GLU A 237 -3.90 -39.84 19.19
CA GLU A 237 -3.67 -39.70 20.64
C GLU A 237 -4.47 -38.54 21.24
N GLY A 238 -5.31 -37.83 20.48
CA GLY A 238 -6.11 -36.71 20.92
C GLY A 238 -5.98 -35.46 19.99
N GLU A 239 -6.61 -34.37 20.39
CA GLU A 239 -6.56 -33.11 19.64
C GLU A 239 -5.28 -32.32 19.99
N ARG A 240 -4.67 -31.70 18.97
CA ARG A 240 -3.60 -30.71 19.12
C ARG A 240 -4.11 -29.34 18.71
N ARG A 241 -3.87 -28.35 19.55
CA ARG A 241 -4.28 -26.96 19.34
C ARG A 241 -3.07 -26.13 18.96
N ILE A 242 -3.03 -25.64 17.73
CA ILE A 242 -1.93 -24.85 17.21
C ILE A 242 -2.38 -23.39 17.07
N GLY A 243 -1.77 -22.52 17.86
CA GLY A 243 -1.93 -21.08 17.70
C GLY A 243 -1.19 -20.59 16.46
N VAL A 244 -1.86 -19.81 15.63
CA VAL A 244 -1.25 -19.18 14.43
C VAL A 244 -1.38 -17.68 14.56
N ILE A 245 -0.26 -16.98 14.51
CA ILE A 245 -0.22 -15.50 14.47
C ILE A 245 0.28 -15.08 13.10
N ASP A 246 -0.58 -14.39 12.34
CA ASP A 246 -0.24 -13.73 11.08
C ASP A 246 0.26 -12.32 11.38
N ILE A 247 1.47 -11.98 10.90
CA ILE A 247 2.08 -10.66 11.05
C ILE A 247 2.29 -10.08 9.65
N PRO A 248 1.41 -9.19 9.17
CA PRO A 248 1.49 -8.65 7.81
C PRO A 248 2.71 -7.74 7.58
N THR A 249 3.14 -7.02 8.61
CA THR A 249 4.31 -6.12 8.60
C THR A 249 4.80 -5.87 10.02
N PHE A 250 6.04 -5.40 10.18
CA PHE A 250 6.58 -4.95 11.47
C PHE A 250 6.25 -3.47 11.67
N TYR A 251 5.02 -3.19 12.08
CA TYR A 251 4.50 -1.84 12.27
C TYR A 251 4.88 -1.25 13.64
N LEU A 252 5.07 0.08 13.65
CA LEU A 252 5.36 0.87 14.85
C LEU A 252 4.83 2.28 14.68
N ASP A 253 4.05 2.76 15.63
CA ASP A 253 3.68 4.17 15.73
C ASP A 253 4.83 4.97 16.37
N PHE A 254 5.76 5.42 15.52
CA PHE A 254 6.92 6.20 15.97
C PHE A 254 6.54 7.48 16.71
N LYS A 255 5.45 8.15 16.28
CA LYS A 255 4.97 9.39 16.90
C LYS A 255 4.41 9.11 18.29
N GLY A 256 3.48 8.17 18.40
CA GLY A 256 2.91 7.76 19.68
C GLY A 256 3.98 7.29 20.66
N GLN A 257 4.96 6.51 20.19
CA GLN A 257 6.09 6.09 21.01
C GLN A 257 6.91 7.27 21.52
N GLN A 258 7.23 8.24 20.66
CA GLN A 258 8.00 9.43 21.04
C GLN A 258 7.24 10.33 22.02
N GLU A 259 5.93 10.45 21.86
CA GLU A 259 5.01 11.17 22.74
C GLU A 259 4.69 10.40 24.03
N ARG A 260 5.20 9.17 24.15
CA ARG A 260 4.95 8.27 25.28
C ARG A 260 3.47 7.94 25.48
N ASP A 261 2.72 7.85 24.37
CA ASP A 261 1.34 7.38 24.41
C ASP A 261 1.34 5.91 24.89
N PRO A 262 0.68 5.56 26.02
CA PRO A 262 0.65 4.18 26.50
C PRO A 262 0.01 3.22 25.48
N ASP A 263 -0.87 3.72 24.62
CA ASP A 263 -1.64 2.96 23.64
C ASP A 263 -1.06 3.02 22.21
N PHE A 264 0.20 3.47 22.06
CA PHE A 264 0.82 3.49 20.72
C PHE A 264 0.88 2.08 20.12
N ARG A 265 0.62 2.01 18.82
CA ARG A 265 0.61 0.76 18.05
C ARG A 265 2.03 0.19 17.90
N SER A 266 2.19 -1.10 18.13
CA SER A 266 3.45 -1.82 18.01
C SER A 266 3.16 -3.30 17.72
N THR A 267 3.87 -3.87 16.75
CA THR A 267 3.80 -5.31 16.44
C THR A 267 4.08 -6.15 17.70
N THR A 268 5.15 -5.80 18.44
CA THR A 268 5.54 -6.53 19.66
C THR A 268 4.45 -6.49 20.73
N LYS A 269 3.82 -5.32 20.95
CA LYS A 269 2.72 -5.20 21.91
C LYS A 269 1.51 -6.04 21.52
N ASP A 270 1.13 -6.01 20.24
CA ASP A 270 -0.03 -6.75 19.77
C ASP A 270 0.24 -8.26 19.81
N VAL A 271 1.40 -8.71 19.33
CA VAL A 271 1.80 -10.12 19.41
C VAL A 271 1.87 -10.61 20.86
N THR A 272 2.39 -9.78 21.78
CA THR A 272 2.38 -10.09 23.23
C THR A 272 0.97 -10.38 23.73
N LYS A 273 -0.02 -9.55 23.38
CA LYS A 273 -1.42 -9.77 23.77
C LYS A 273 -1.98 -11.06 23.16
N LEU A 274 -1.70 -11.29 21.86
CA LEU A 274 -2.17 -12.49 21.16
C LEU A 274 -1.58 -13.77 21.75
N ILE A 275 -0.28 -13.78 22.09
CA ILE A 275 0.37 -14.94 22.73
C ILE A 275 -0.27 -15.21 24.10
N ASN A 276 -0.52 -14.17 24.90
CA ASN A 276 -1.17 -14.33 26.20
C ASN A 276 -2.59 -14.92 26.07
N GLN A 277 -3.35 -14.51 25.03
CA GLN A 277 -4.66 -15.08 24.73
C GLN A 277 -4.55 -16.56 24.33
N LEU A 278 -3.65 -16.89 23.41
CA LEU A 278 -3.42 -18.25 22.96
C LEU A 278 -2.95 -19.17 24.08
N ASN A 279 -2.06 -18.69 24.97
CA ASN A 279 -1.62 -19.43 26.17
C ASN A 279 -2.80 -19.71 27.12
N ALA A 280 -3.69 -18.74 27.33
CA ALA A 280 -4.89 -18.91 28.14
C ALA A 280 -5.87 -19.92 27.51
N GLU A 281 -5.89 -20.04 26.19
CA GLU A 281 -6.64 -21.05 25.46
C GLU A 281 -6.00 -22.44 25.50
N GLY A 282 -4.75 -22.57 25.92
CA GLY A 282 -4.04 -23.85 26.07
C GLY A 282 -3.60 -24.42 24.72
N ILE A 283 -2.75 -23.69 23.97
CA ILE A 283 -2.16 -24.17 22.71
C ILE A 283 -1.00 -25.15 22.98
N ASP A 284 -0.84 -26.14 22.12
CA ASP A 284 0.27 -27.13 22.13
C ASP A 284 1.48 -26.66 21.30
N GLY A 285 1.29 -25.71 20.39
CA GLY A 285 2.34 -25.17 19.52
C GLY A 285 1.96 -23.81 18.97
N LEU A 286 2.96 -23.04 18.54
CA LEU A 286 2.81 -21.69 17.99
C LEU A 286 3.41 -21.62 16.59
N VAL A 287 2.67 -21.03 15.66
CA VAL A 287 3.14 -20.69 14.31
C VAL A 287 3.11 -19.18 14.15
N ILE A 288 4.24 -18.60 13.76
CA ILE A 288 4.33 -17.21 13.33
C ILE A 288 4.36 -17.20 11.80
N ASP A 289 3.37 -16.59 11.18
CA ASP A 289 3.29 -16.48 9.73
C ASP A 289 3.85 -15.14 9.26
N LEU A 290 4.99 -15.17 8.57
CA LEU A 290 5.67 -14.03 7.96
C LEU A 290 5.62 -14.11 6.43
N ARG A 291 4.81 -14.96 5.84
CA ARG A 291 4.65 -15.02 4.39
C ARG A 291 4.09 -13.69 3.89
N ASN A 292 4.66 -13.17 2.81
CA ASN A 292 4.34 -11.87 2.21
C ASN A 292 4.68 -10.64 3.09
N ASN A 293 5.34 -10.81 4.22
CA ASN A 293 5.76 -9.72 5.08
C ASN A 293 7.07 -9.09 4.59
N GLY A 294 7.00 -7.91 4.00
CA GLY A 294 8.15 -7.16 3.46
C GLY A 294 9.07 -6.52 4.49
N GLY A 295 8.86 -6.77 5.79
CA GLY A 295 9.62 -6.18 6.89
C GLY A 295 8.89 -5.01 7.56
N GLY A 296 9.65 -4.01 7.98
CA GLY A 296 9.13 -2.83 8.69
C GLY A 296 10.16 -2.24 9.66
N SER A 297 9.77 -2.01 10.91
CA SER A 297 10.63 -1.44 11.94
C SER A 297 11.71 -2.42 12.40
N LEU A 298 12.97 -1.98 12.36
CA LEU A 298 14.09 -2.73 12.95
C LEU A 298 13.91 -2.92 14.46
N GLN A 299 13.41 -1.89 15.14
CA GLN A 299 13.12 -1.96 16.57
C GLN A 299 12.10 -3.04 16.89
N GLU A 300 11.06 -3.16 16.08
CA GLU A 300 10.05 -4.21 16.27
C GLU A 300 10.61 -5.61 15.99
N ALA A 301 11.52 -5.75 15.01
CA ALA A 301 12.20 -7.03 14.77
C ALA A 301 13.05 -7.43 16.00
N ASP A 302 13.78 -6.49 16.58
CA ASP A 302 14.59 -6.69 17.79
C ASP A 302 13.70 -7.06 18.99
N THR A 303 12.73 -6.22 19.31
CA THR A 303 11.86 -6.42 20.49
C THR A 303 10.96 -7.65 20.38
N LEU A 304 10.46 -7.95 19.17
CA LEU A 304 9.69 -9.17 18.94
C LEU A 304 10.56 -10.43 19.10
N THR A 305 11.79 -10.41 18.56
CA THR A 305 12.76 -11.51 18.75
C THR A 305 13.04 -11.76 20.22
N SER A 306 13.19 -10.67 20.98
CA SER A 306 13.44 -10.72 22.43
C SER A 306 12.32 -11.40 23.25
N LEU A 307 11.11 -11.52 22.72
CA LEU A 307 10.03 -12.27 23.39
C LEU A 307 10.26 -13.78 23.41
N PHE A 308 11.11 -14.32 22.52
CA PHE A 308 11.26 -15.77 22.32
C PHE A 308 12.64 -16.32 22.66
N ILE A 309 13.64 -15.46 22.86
CA ILE A 309 14.99 -15.86 23.28
C ILE A 309 15.31 -15.29 24.66
N PRO A 310 15.91 -16.07 25.57
CA PRO A 310 16.14 -15.62 26.94
C PRO A 310 17.21 -14.51 27.02
N SER A 311 18.24 -14.57 26.19
CA SER A 311 19.31 -13.56 26.18
C SER A 311 20.18 -13.69 24.92
N GLY A 312 20.93 -12.63 24.64
CA GLY A 312 21.91 -12.61 23.56
C GLY A 312 21.55 -11.71 22.37
N PRO A 313 22.41 -11.65 21.37
CA PRO A 313 22.22 -10.81 20.21
C PRO A 313 20.98 -11.17 19.39
N THR A 314 20.18 -10.18 19.03
CA THR A 314 19.03 -10.31 18.12
C THR A 314 19.39 -9.93 16.69
N VAL A 315 20.14 -8.85 16.54
CA VAL A 315 20.64 -8.37 15.23
C VAL A 315 21.90 -7.50 15.41
N GLN A 316 22.79 -7.56 14.44
CA GLN A 316 23.95 -6.66 14.36
C GLN A 316 23.79 -5.71 13.19
N VAL A 317 24.00 -4.42 13.43
CA VAL A 317 23.89 -3.38 12.41
C VAL A 317 25.22 -2.64 12.26
N LYS A 318 25.72 -2.55 11.03
CA LYS A 318 27.00 -1.90 10.74
C LYS A 318 26.83 -0.83 9.65
N SER A 319 27.17 0.41 9.97
CA SER A 319 27.37 1.47 8.98
C SER A 319 28.82 1.46 8.48
N SER A 320 29.08 2.16 7.36
CA SER A 320 30.40 2.19 6.72
C SER A 320 31.52 2.77 7.62
N ARG A 321 31.18 3.63 8.59
CA ARG A 321 32.13 4.41 9.39
C ARG A 321 32.08 4.10 10.89
N SER A 322 31.27 3.14 11.34
CA SER A 322 31.13 2.81 12.76
C SER A 322 31.50 1.35 13.05
N ARG A 323 31.73 1.07 14.33
CA ARG A 323 31.71 -0.32 14.83
C ARG A 323 30.28 -0.86 14.71
N PRO A 324 30.10 -2.19 14.60
CA PRO A 324 28.78 -2.78 14.64
C PRO A 324 28.05 -2.39 15.93
N THR A 325 26.78 -2.01 15.80
CA THR A 325 25.85 -1.89 16.91
C THR A 325 25.19 -3.26 17.08
N ILE A 326 25.27 -3.84 18.25
CA ILE A 326 24.66 -5.13 18.59
C ILE A 326 23.38 -4.82 19.37
N TYR A 327 22.26 -5.28 18.87
CA TYR A 327 21.00 -5.29 19.58
C TYR A 327 20.91 -6.64 20.30
N SER A 328 20.50 -6.63 21.54
CA SER A 328 20.49 -7.83 22.40
C SER A 328 19.30 -7.84 23.32
N ASN A 329 18.82 -9.03 23.64
CA ASN A 329 17.94 -9.22 24.79
C ASN A 329 18.78 -9.46 26.06
N ASP A 330 18.55 -8.65 27.08
CA ASP A 330 19.19 -8.78 28.39
C ASP A 330 18.19 -9.20 29.48
N ASP A 331 16.90 -9.39 29.11
CA ASP A 331 15.79 -9.71 30.00
C ASP A 331 15.49 -11.20 30.08
N ASN A 332 16.26 -12.04 30.51
CA ASN A 332 16.15 -13.52 30.65
C ASN A 332 14.72 -14.14 30.70
N SER A 333 13.68 -13.39 30.30
CA SER A 333 12.29 -13.84 30.21
C SER A 333 11.93 -14.22 28.79
N VAL A 334 11.10 -15.25 28.62
CA VAL A 334 10.45 -15.60 27.37
C VAL A 334 8.94 -15.68 27.60
N ILE A 335 8.17 -15.16 26.62
CA ILE A 335 6.70 -15.14 26.73
C ILE A 335 6.07 -16.50 26.36
N TYR A 336 6.78 -17.28 25.55
CA TYR A 336 6.38 -18.61 25.08
C TYR A 336 7.61 -19.48 24.88
N ASP A 337 7.68 -20.63 25.56
CA ASP A 337 8.79 -21.58 25.52
C ASP A 337 8.44 -22.92 24.83
N GLY A 338 7.17 -23.10 24.42
CA GLY A 338 6.68 -24.29 23.74
C GLY A 338 7.20 -24.45 22.29
N PRO A 339 6.78 -25.53 21.60
CA PRO A 339 7.13 -25.78 20.21
C PRO A 339 6.71 -24.64 19.30
N MET A 340 7.62 -24.20 18.40
CA MET A 340 7.38 -23.05 17.52
C MET A 340 7.87 -23.29 16.10
N ALA A 341 7.12 -22.77 15.13
CA ALA A 341 7.50 -22.70 13.73
C ALA A 341 7.29 -21.28 13.17
N VAL A 342 8.09 -20.93 12.18
CA VAL A 342 7.97 -19.65 11.44
C VAL A 342 7.78 -19.95 9.95
N LEU A 343 6.70 -19.43 9.37
CA LEU A 343 6.43 -19.57 7.94
C LEU A 343 7.02 -18.39 7.18
N VAL A 344 7.78 -18.68 6.14
CA VAL A 344 8.41 -17.67 5.28
C VAL A 344 8.22 -17.99 3.80
N ASN A 345 8.30 -16.95 2.95
CA ASN A 345 8.31 -17.11 1.50
C ASN A 345 9.23 -16.07 0.84
N ARG A 346 9.24 -16.05 -0.51
CA ARG A 346 10.08 -15.14 -1.30
C ARG A 346 9.85 -13.66 -1.03
N LEU A 347 8.72 -13.27 -0.46
CA LEU A 347 8.38 -11.89 -0.12
C LEU A 347 8.67 -11.55 1.34
N SER A 348 9.03 -12.53 2.18
CA SER A 348 9.53 -12.28 3.53
C SER A 348 10.87 -11.58 3.46
N ALA A 349 10.96 -10.32 3.95
CA ALA A 349 12.14 -9.47 3.75
C ALA A 349 12.50 -8.67 5.00
N SER A 350 13.79 -8.28 5.11
CA SER A 350 14.28 -7.29 6.10
C SER A 350 13.97 -7.70 7.54
N ALA A 351 13.09 -7.00 8.27
CA ALA A 351 12.69 -7.32 9.65
C ALA A 351 12.20 -8.77 9.81
N SER A 352 11.47 -9.30 8.82
CA SER A 352 11.07 -10.71 8.79
C SER A 352 12.27 -11.65 8.73
N GLU A 353 13.31 -11.27 7.98
CA GLU A 353 14.55 -12.08 7.86
C GLU A 353 15.38 -11.98 9.13
N ILE A 354 15.37 -10.84 9.82
CA ILE A 354 16.01 -10.69 11.14
C ILE A 354 15.37 -11.63 12.14
N PHE A 355 14.04 -11.61 12.26
CA PHE A 355 13.32 -12.47 13.18
C PHE A 355 13.51 -13.95 12.84
N ALA A 356 13.25 -14.36 11.59
CA ALA A 356 13.38 -15.75 11.18
C ALA A 356 14.83 -16.26 11.31
N GLY A 357 15.83 -15.43 10.96
CA GLY A 357 17.23 -15.74 11.11
C GLY A 357 17.64 -15.95 12.56
N ALA A 358 17.23 -15.07 13.46
CA ALA A 358 17.48 -15.24 14.90
C ALA A 358 16.81 -16.52 15.42
N MET A 359 15.55 -16.78 15.09
CA MET A 359 14.86 -18.01 15.50
C MET A 359 15.60 -19.27 15.01
N GLN A 360 16.13 -19.23 13.79
CA GLN A 360 16.92 -20.32 13.22
C GLN A 360 18.27 -20.50 13.92
N ASP A 361 19.03 -19.41 14.11
CA ASP A 361 20.38 -19.45 14.69
C ASP A 361 20.37 -19.90 16.16
N TYR A 362 19.36 -19.51 16.91
CA TYR A 362 19.15 -19.97 18.28
C TYR A 362 18.51 -21.39 18.38
N GLY A 363 18.13 -21.99 17.25
CA GLY A 363 17.37 -23.25 17.25
C GLY A 363 16.02 -23.14 17.96
N ARG A 364 15.45 -21.91 18.05
CA ARG A 364 14.23 -21.65 18.81
C ARG A 364 12.99 -22.08 18.06
N ALA A 365 13.00 -22.03 16.74
CA ALA A 365 11.86 -22.42 15.90
C ALA A 365 12.29 -23.14 14.64
N LEU A 366 11.38 -23.95 14.10
CA LEU A 366 11.51 -24.49 12.73
C LEU A 366 11.16 -23.39 11.72
N ILE A 367 12.04 -23.14 10.78
CA ILE A 367 11.75 -22.22 9.68
C ILE A 367 11.22 -23.02 8.49
N LEU A 368 9.98 -22.75 8.09
CA LEU A 368 9.26 -23.51 7.06
C LEU A 368 8.92 -22.62 5.87
N GLY A 369 9.20 -23.08 4.67
CA GLY A 369 8.87 -22.39 3.43
C GLY A 369 10.00 -22.35 2.44
N GLY A 370 9.98 -21.37 1.54
CA GLY A 370 11.00 -21.17 0.52
C GLY A 370 12.05 -20.14 0.94
N GLN A 371 13.04 -19.92 0.06
CA GLN A 371 14.05 -18.88 0.25
C GLN A 371 13.39 -17.49 0.39
N THR A 372 13.85 -16.71 1.37
CA THR A 372 13.41 -15.34 1.63
C THR A 372 13.98 -14.34 0.61
N PHE A 373 13.66 -13.07 0.75
CA PHE A 373 14.00 -12.03 -0.24
C PHE A 373 15.51 -11.74 -0.30
N GLY A 374 16.20 -11.65 0.84
CA GLY A 374 17.63 -11.32 0.94
C GLY A 374 17.90 -9.83 1.08
N LYS A 375 17.07 -9.07 1.81
CA LYS A 375 17.28 -7.63 2.06
C LYS A 375 18.00 -7.40 3.38
N GLY A 376 19.32 -7.22 3.33
CA GLY A 376 20.19 -6.97 4.49
C GLY A 376 20.57 -5.49 4.68
N THR A 377 19.72 -4.52 4.32
CA THR A 377 20.00 -3.09 4.42
C THR A 377 19.01 -2.36 5.33
N VAL A 378 19.55 -1.39 6.11
CA VAL A 378 18.77 -0.54 7.01
C VAL A 378 18.63 0.86 6.42
N GLN A 379 17.39 1.36 6.35
CA GLN A 379 17.10 2.72 5.93
C GLN A 379 16.73 3.59 7.13
N THR A 380 17.16 4.86 7.07
CA THR A 380 16.80 5.91 8.02
C THR A 380 15.93 6.95 7.34
N MET A 381 14.91 7.42 8.04
CA MET A 381 14.06 8.52 7.57
C MET A 381 14.64 9.85 8.01
N ILE A 382 14.98 10.70 7.05
CA ILE A 382 15.58 12.02 7.30
C ILE A 382 14.59 13.10 6.89
N PRO A 383 14.01 13.87 7.83
CA PRO A 383 13.11 14.97 7.51
C PRO A 383 13.78 16.02 6.61
N ARG A 384 13.01 16.59 5.69
CA ARG A 384 13.39 17.70 4.82
C ARG A 384 12.34 18.80 4.89
N ASN A 385 12.64 19.99 4.36
CA ASN A 385 11.68 21.11 4.32
C ASN A 385 10.35 20.73 3.65
N ARG A 386 10.41 19.81 2.69
CA ARG A 386 9.23 19.19 2.06
C ARG A 386 9.48 17.70 2.00
N GLY A 387 8.63 16.92 2.69
CA GLY A 387 8.72 15.46 2.72
C GLY A 387 9.92 14.91 3.50
N GLN A 388 10.37 13.72 3.13
CA GLN A 388 11.42 12.96 3.83
C GLN A 388 12.32 12.24 2.84
N LEU A 389 13.57 12.01 3.22
CA LEU A 389 14.48 11.14 2.51
C LEU A 389 14.62 9.83 3.28
N LYS A 390 14.18 8.72 2.70
CA LYS A 390 14.48 7.37 3.15
C LYS A 390 15.85 7.00 2.60
N LEU A 391 16.87 6.96 3.43
CA LEU A 391 18.26 6.78 3.04
C LEU A 391 18.82 5.45 3.57
N THR A 392 19.46 4.66 2.73
CA THR A 392 20.21 3.49 3.16
C THR A 392 21.45 3.93 3.97
N ALA A 393 21.49 3.57 5.25
CA ALA A 393 22.48 4.03 6.21
C ALA A 393 23.40 2.91 6.72
N ALA A 394 22.94 1.66 6.72
CA ALA A 394 23.68 0.53 7.28
C ALA A 394 23.27 -0.80 6.64
N LYS A 395 23.98 -1.86 7.03
CA LYS A 395 23.65 -3.27 6.76
C LYS A 395 23.50 -4.02 8.07
N PHE A 396 22.73 -5.06 8.07
CA PHE A 396 22.62 -6.04 9.15
C PHE A 396 22.98 -7.44 8.66
#